data_879fdae770edb4b29ebe59033b24a5f8
#
_entry.id   879fdae770edb4b29ebe59033b24a5f8
#
_cell.length_a   1.000
_cell.length_b   1.000
_cell.length_c   1.000
_cell.angle_alpha   90.00
_cell.angle_beta   90.00
_cell.angle_gamma   90.00
#
_symmetry.space_group_name_H-M   'P 1'
#
loop_
_entity.id
_entity.type
_entity.pdbx_description
1 polymer ?
#
loop_
_entity_poly.entity_id
_entity_poly.type
_entity_poly.pdbx_seq_one_letter_code
_entity_poly.pdbx_strand_id
1 'polypeptide(L)'
;LGDVYKRQPYTAFFIFAIGIFLSNFLFNTLVMKRPFVGLPVTYKEYFIGKASTHMVGILGGCIWGLGTALSYIAAGKAGAAISYALGQGAPMIAALWGVFIWKEFTGSSKATNRLLGVMFILFILGLTFIVISGGS
;
A
#
# COMPACT_ATOMS: atom_id res chain seq x y z
N LEU A 1 30.69 13.50 3.52
CA LEU A 1 29.44 13.25 4.30
C LEU A 1 28.16 13.44 3.45
N GLY A 2 28.13 14.43 2.54
CA GLY A 2 26.95 14.69 1.72
C GLY A 2 26.52 13.53 0.80
N ASP A 3 27.45 12.73 0.30
CA ASP A 3 27.12 11.58 -0.57
C ASP A 3 26.55 10.37 0.20
N VAL A 4 26.91 10.20 1.46
CA VAL A 4 26.38 9.14 2.32
C VAL A 4 24.90 9.38 2.59
N TYR A 5 24.51 10.61 2.91
CA TYR A 5 23.11 10.97 3.12
C TYR A 5 22.23 10.83 1.88
N LYS A 6 22.78 11.09 0.70
CA LYS A 6 22.05 10.90 -0.57
C LYS A 6 21.77 9.44 -0.90
N ARG A 7 22.62 8.51 -0.43
CA ARG A 7 22.47 7.06 -0.69
C ARG A 7 21.57 6.35 0.32
N GLN A 8 21.35 6.92 1.50
CA GLN A 8 20.55 6.31 2.57
C GLN A 8 19.14 5.87 2.13
N PRO A 9 18.34 6.69 1.41
CA PRO A 9 17.01 6.29 0.98
C PRO A 9 17.02 5.04 0.09
N TYR A 10 17.97 4.96 -0.81
CA TYR A 10 18.08 3.81 -1.73
C TYR A 10 18.52 2.54 -1.03
N THR A 11 19.45 2.66 -0.09
CA THR A 11 19.92 1.51 0.72
C THR A 11 18.80 1.03 1.64
N ALA A 12 18.07 1.94 2.28
CA ALA A 12 16.94 1.61 3.13
C ALA A 12 15.83 0.89 2.35
N PHE A 13 15.48 1.41 1.17
CA PHE A 13 14.50 0.76 0.29
C PHE A 13 14.97 -0.61 -0.18
N PHE A 14 16.25 -0.77 -0.53
CA PHE A 14 16.81 -2.04 -0.97
C PHE A 14 16.73 -3.11 0.14
N ILE A 15 17.14 -2.77 1.37
CA ILE A 15 17.06 -3.68 2.52
C ILE A 15 15.60 -4.04 2.81
N PHE A 16 14.70 -3.07 2.76
CA PHE A 16 13.27 -3.30 2.92
C PHE A 16 12.71 -4.25 1.87
N ALA A 17 13.08 -4.06 0.59
CA ALA A 17 12.66 -4.92 -0.51
C ALA A 17 13.16 -6.37 -0.34
N ILE A 18 14.42 -6.55 0.10
CA ILE A 18 14.96 -7.87 0.44
C ILE A 18 14.16 -8.51 1.58
N GLY A 19 13.86 -7.76 2.64
CA GLY A 19 13.06 -8.24 3.76
C GLY A 19 11.68 -8.73 3.32
N ILE A 20 10.98 -7.97 2.48
CA ILE A 20 9.69 -8.38 1.90
C ILE A 20 9.86 -9.65 1.05
N PHE A 21 10.86 -9.68 0.18
CA PHE A 21 11.10 -10.83 -0.69
C PHE A 21 11.33 -12.10 0.13
N LEU A 22 12.18 -12.06 1.14
CA LEU A 22 12.46 -13.21 2.00
C LEU A 22 11.24 -13.61 2.85
N SER A 23 10.54 -12.66 3.42
CA SER A 23 9.34 -12.91 4.23
C SER A 23 8.21 -13.54 3.42
N ASN A 24 8.15 -13.26 2.12
CA ASN A 24 7.16 -13.81 1.20
C ASN A 24 7.20 -15.35 1.14
N PHE A 25 8.42 -15.95 1.15
CA PHE A 25 8.52 -17.41 1.17
C PHE A 25 7.92 -18.01 2.43
N LEU A 26 8.08 -17.37 3.59
CA LEU A 26 7.52 -17.82 4.84
C LEU A 26 6.00 -17.63 4.88
N PHE A 27 5.56 -16.39 4.72
CA PHE A 27 4.14 -16.03 4.88
C PHE A 27 3.26 -16.60 3.79
N ASN A 28 3.66 -16.54 2.53
CA ASN A 28 2.87 -17.14 1.45
C ASN A 28 2.78 -18.66 1.59
N THR A 29 3.85 -19.34 2.00
CA THR A 29 3.78 -20.79 2.26
C THR A 29 2.76 -21.10 3.35
N LEU A 30 2.72 -20.32 4.43
CA LEU A 30 1.74 -20.49 5.50
C LEU A 30 0.32 -20.28 5.01
N VAL A 31 0.07 -19.17 4.29
CA VAL A 31 -1.26 -18.83 3.76
C VAL A 31 -1.71 -19.82 2.70
N MET A 32 -0.82 -20.30 1.83
CA MET A 32 -1.15 -21.33 0.83
C MET A 32 -1.53 -22.67 1.48
N LYS A 33 -0.85 -23.06 2.56
CA LYS A 33 -1.16 -24.30 3.30
C LYS A 33 -2.39 -24.19 4.20
N ARG A 34 -2.63 -22.98 4.78
CA ARG A 34 -3.74 -22.70 5.69
C ARG A 34 -4.44 -21.40 5.28
N PRO A 35 -5.16 -21.39 4.16
CA PRO A 35 -5.85 -20.18 3.70
C PRO A 35 -6.98 -19.82 4.67
N PHE A 36 -7.24 -18.51 4.83
CA PHE A 36 -8.37 -18.01 5.61
C PHE A 36 -9.71 -18.29 4.92
N VAL A 37 -9.70 -18.38 3.57
CA VAL A 37 -10.87 -18.68 2.75
C VAL A 37 -10.39 -19.53 1.56
N GLY A 38 -11.19 -20.53 1.18
CA GLY A 38 -10.90 -21.41 0.07
C GLY A 38 -10.11 -22.67 0.43
N LEU A 39 -9.62 -23.38 -0.57
CA LEU A 39 -8.86 -24.61 -0.40
C LEU A 39 -7.35 -24.32 -0.37
N PRO A 40 -6.55 -25.14 0.33
CA PRO A 40 -5.10 -25.07 0.26
C PRO A 40 -4.60 -25.19 -1.17
N VAL A 41 -3.58 -24.41 -1.52
CA VAL A 41 -2.97 -24.37 -2.85
C VAL A 41 -1.50 -24.76 -2.76
N THR A 42 -1.05 -25.58 -3.69
CA THR A 42 0.35 -25.96 -3.79
C THR A 42 1.15 -24.98 -4.67
N TYR A 43 2.46 -24.92 -4.49
CA TYR A 43 3.33 -24.10 -5.35
C TYR A 43 3.21 -24.49 -6.83
N LYS A 44 3.00 -25.77 -7.14
CA LYS A 44 2.79 -26.23 -8.51
C LYS A 44 1.53 -25.61 -9.11
N GLU A 45 0.42 -25.63 -8.38
CA GLU A 45 -0.84 -25.02 -8.82
C GLU A 45 -0.71 -23.51 -8.97
N TYR A 46 0.02 -22.85 -8.04
CA TYR A 46 0.32 -21.44 -8.15
C TYR A 46 1.04 -21.11 -9.45
N PHE A 47 2.13 -21.80 -9.78
CA PHE A 47 2.94 -21.51 -10.98
C PHE A 47 2.24 -21.90 -12.29
N ILE A 48 1.32 -22.87 -12.28
CA ILE A 48 0.50 -23.23 -13.45
C ILE A 48 -0.69 -22.27 -13.64
N GLY A 49 -0.93 -21.37 -12.68
CA GLY A 49 -1.99 -20.38 -12.72
C GLY A 49 -1.96 -19.52 -14.00
N LYS A 50 -3.08 -18.85 -14.30
CA LYS A 50 -3.19 -18.01 -15.49
C LYS A 50 -2.10 -16.94 -15.53
N ALA A 51 -1.37 -16.86 -16.63
CA ALA A 51 -0.32 -15.85 -16.83
C ALA A 51 -0.84 -14.41 -16.62
N SER A 52 -2.09 -14.13 -17.02
CA SER A 52 -2.73 -12.82 -16.78
C SER A 52 -2.81 -12.47 -15.30
N THR A 53 -3.10 -13.42 -14.42
CA THR A 53 -3.16 -13.20 -12.97
C THR A 53 -1.77 -12.85 -12.42
N HIS A 54 -0.73 -13.58 -12.87
CA HIS A 54 0.65 -13.28 -12.48
C HIS A 54 1.10 -11.90 -12.97
N MET A 55 0.76 -11.53 -14.22
CA MET A 55 1.08 -10.21 -14.77
C MET A 55 0.42 -9.07 -14.01
N VAL A 56 -0.85 -9.22 -13.60
CA VAL A 56 -1.54 -8.23 -12.76
C VAL A 56 -0.86 -8.11 -11.39
N GLY A 57 -0.47 -9.24 -10.80
CA GLY A 57 0.28 -9.24 -9.52
C GLY A 57 1.62 -8.54 -9.64
N ILE A 58 2.39 -8.80 -10.69
CA ILE A 58 3.67 -8.13 -10.98
C ILE A 58 3.45 -6.63 -11.17
N LEU A 59 2.46 -6.23 -11.97
CA LEU A 59 2.14 -4.83 -12.20
C LEU A 59 1.78 -4.10 -10.90
N GLY A 60 0.92 -4.71 -10.07
CA GLY A 60 0.57 -4.18 -8.76
C GLY A 60 1.79 -4.03 -7.85
N GLY A 61 2.68 -5.03 -7.83
CA GLY A 61 3.95 -4.97 -7.10
C GLY A 61 4.89 -3.87 -7.59
N CYS A 62 5.00 -3.68 -8.90
CA CYS A 62 5.79 -2.59 -9.50
C CYS A 62 5.24 -1.20 -9.13
N ILE A 63 3.93 -1.00 -9.21
CA ILE A 63 3.28 0.28 -8.85
C ILE A 63 3.50 0.57 -7.37
N TRP A 64 3.26 -0.41 -6.50
CA TRP A 64 3.47 -0.26 -5.06
C TRP A 64 4.94 -0.02 -4.71
N GLY A 65 5.85 -0.77 -5.32
CA GLY A 65 7.30 -0.63 -5.13
C GLY A 65 7.82 0.73 -5.55
N LEU A 66 7.34 1.26 -6.69
CA LEU A 66 7.68 2.61 -7.15
C LEU A 66 7.19 3.68 -6.18
N GLY A 67 5.94 3.60 -5.72
CA GLY A 67 5.38 4.51 -4.73
C GLY A 67 6.16 4.49 -3.41
N THR A 68 6.54 3.30 -2.95
CA THR A 68 7.34 3.13 -1.74
C THR A 68 8.74 3.71 -1.91
N ALA A 69 9.42 3.45 -3.04
CA ALA A 69 10.73 4.02 -3.34
C ALA A 69 10.70 5.57 -3.34
N LEU A 70 9.69 6.15 -3.98
CA LEU A 70 9.49 7.61 -3.99
C LEU A 70 9.24 8.17 -2.58
N SER A 71 8.52 7.45 -1.72
CA SER A 71 8.32 7.84 -0.31
C SER A 71 9.63 7.86 0.47
N TYR A 72 10.52 6.87 0.28
CA TYR A 72 11.86 6.88 0.90
C TYR A 72 12.71 8.06 0.42
N ILE A 73 12.64 8.39 -0.87
CA ILE A 73 13.38 9.54 -1.43
C ILE A 73 12.81 10.85 -0.88
N ALA A 74 11.48 10.99 -0.83
CA ALA A 74 10.81 12.18 -0.31
C ALA A 74 11.06 12.39 1.18
N ALA A 75 11.23 11.32 1.97
CA ALA A 75 11.54 11.40 3.39
C ALA A 75 12.83 12.19 3.68
N GLY A 76 13.80 12.16 2.77
CA GLY A 76 15.03 12.95 2.88
C GLY A 76 14.83 14.46 2.74
N LYS A 77 13.71 14.89 2.15
CA LYS A 77 13.39 16.32 1.94
C LYS A 77 12.29 16.82 2.88
N ALA A 78 11.21 16.08 2.99
CA ALA A 78 10.01 16.46 3.75
C ALA A 78 10.01 15.90 5.19
N GLY A 79 10.99 15.08 5.54
CA GLY A 79 10.97 14.31 6.79
C GLY A 79 10.17 13.00 6.67
N ALA A 80 10.57 12.01 7.46
CA ALA A 80 9.99 10.67 7.39
C ALA A 80 8.50 10.65 7.76
N ALA A 81 8.10 11.42 8.77
CA ALA A 81 6.72 11.47 9.24
C ALA A 81 5.77 12.02 8.17
N ILE A 82 6.12 13.15 7.55
CA ILE A 82 5.30 13.77 6.50
C ILE A 82 5.23 12.88 5.26
N SER A 83 6.37 12.35 4.81
CA SER A 83 6.42 11.48 3.64
C SER A 83 5.57 10.22 3.82
N TYR A 84 5.65 9.60 5.01
CA TYR A 84 4.83 8.43 5.34
C TYR A 84 3.34 8.80 5.40
N ALA A 85 3.00 9.91 6.04
CA ALA A 85 1.61 10.34 6.17
C ALA A 85 0.95 10.65 4.82
N LEU A 86 1.66 11.32 3.92
CA LEU A 86 1.17 11.57 2.56
C LEU A 86 0.98 10.27 1.78
N GLY A 87 1.85 9.28 2.00
CA GLY A 87 1.70 7.93 1.46
C GLY A 87 0.40 7.24 1.91
N GLN A 88 -0.10 7.56 3.10
CA GLN A 88 -1.40 7.07 3.58
C GLN A 88 -2.59 7.65 2.81
N GLY A 89 -2.41 8.62 1.93
CA GLY A 89 -3.44 9.06 0.98
C GLY A 89 -3.87 7.98 -0.01
N ALA A 90 -3.03 6.98 -0.26
CA ALA A 90 -3.34 5.89 -1.19
C ALA A 90 -4.59 5.06 -0.78
N PRO A 91 -4.79 4.64 0.48
CA PRO A 91 -6.03 4.00 0.93
C PRO A 91 -7.27 4.87 0.72
N MET A 92 -7.15 6.19 0.87
CA MET A 92 -8.26 7.11 0.59
C MET A 92 -8.63 7.11 -0.89
N ILE A 93 -7.64 7.14 -1.79
CA ILE A 93 -7.87 7.05 -3.24
C ILE A 93 -8.50 5.71 -3.59
N ALA A 94 -8.04 4.60 -3.01
CA ALA A 94 -8.63 3.28 -3.21
C ALA A 94 -10.09 3.23 -2.75
N ALA A 95 -10.41 3.82 -1.59
CA ALA A 95 -11.78 3.90 -1.09
C ALA A 95 -12.68 4.76 -1.99
N LEU A 96 -12.17 5.91 -2.47
CA LEU A 96 -12.88 6.73 -3.46
C LEU A 96 -13.16 5.93 -4.74
N TRP A 97 -12.19 5.16 -5.21
CA TRP A 97 -12.34 4.31 -6.38
C TRP A 97 -13.42 3.25 -6.17
N GLY A 98 -13.42 2.54 -5.04
CA GLY A 98 -14.45 1.57 -4.65
C GLY A 98 -15.85 2.18 -4.62
N VAL A 99 -15.97 3.37 -4.01
CA VAL A 99 -17.27 4.05 -3.87
C VAL A 99 -17.79 4.59 -5.20
N PHE A 100 -16.96 5.31 -5.98
CA PHE A 100 -17.44 6.06 -7.14
C PHE A 100 -17.29 5.31 -8.47
N ILE A 101 -16.22 4.52 -8.64
CA ILE A 101 -15.95 3.81 -9.90
C ILE A 101 -16.59 2.42 -9.87
N TRP A 102 -16.29 1.63 -8.86
CA TRP A 102 -16.86 0.29 -8.74
C TRP A 102 -18.27 0.27 -8.15
N LYS A 103 -18.70 1.40 -7.55
CA LYS A 103 -20.05 1.56 -6.98
C LYS A 103 -20.40 0.46 -5.97
N GLU A 104 -19.42 0.01 -5.19
CA GLU A 104 -19.56 -1.09 -4.22
C GLU A 104 -20.65 -0.84 -3.18
N PHE A 105 -20.97 0.42 -2.89
CA PHE A 105 -22.00 0.81 -1.93
C PHE A 105 -23.34 1.17 -2.58
N THR A 106 -23.56 0.81 -3.85
CA THR A 106 -24.83 1.03 -4.52
C THR A 106 -25.92 0.23 -3.84
N GLY A 107 -26.98 0.88 -3.36
CA GLY A 107 -28.06 0.25 -2.60
C GLY A 107 -27.79 0.09 -1.10
N SER A 108 -26.65 0.57 -0.59
CA SER A 108 -26.37 0.57 0.84
C SER A 108 -27.28 1.51 1.61
N SER A 109 -27.39 1.30 2.93
CA SER A 109 -28.26 2.12 3.80
C SER A 109 -27.78 3.59 3.85
N LYS A 110 -28.70 4.52 4.16
CA LYS A 110 -28.36 5.92 4.40
C LYS A 110 -27.34 6.08 5.54
N ALA A 111 -27.38 5.21 6.54
CA ALA A 111 -26.42 5.18 7.64
C ALA A 111 -25.00 4.85 7.13
N THR A 112 -24.87 3.85 6.27
CA THR A 112 -23.58 3.46 5.65
C THR A 112 -23.00 4.63 4.84
N ASN A 113 -23.80 5.27 3.99
CA ASN A 113 -23.35 6.39 3.17
C ASN A 113 -22.92 7.60 4.03
N ARG A 114 -23.62 7.86 5.15
CA ARG A 114 -23.22 8.89 6.11
C ARG A 114 -21.89 8.56 6.78
N LEU A 115 -21.68 7.30 7.19
CA LEU A 115 -20.40 6.85 7.78
C LEU A 115 -19.24 6.96 6.80
N LEU A 116 -19.45 6.62 5.53
CA LEU A 116 -18.46 6.82 4.47
C LEU A 116 -18.09 8.31 4.32
N GLY A 117 -19.06 9.19 4.32
CA GLY A 117 -18.82 10.65 4.28
C GLY A 117 -17.99 11.12 5.48
N VAL A 118 -18.35 10.71 6.69
CA VAL A 118 -17.59 11.01 7.91
C VAL A 118 -16.16 10.46 7.83
N MET A 119 -15.99 9.23 7.37
CA MET A 119 -14.68 8.62 7.17
C MET A 119 -13.79 9.48 6.27
N PHE A 120 -14.29 9.91 5.10
CA PHE A 120 -13.51 10.74 4.18
C PHE A 120 -13.14 12.09 4.79
N ILE A 121 -14.09 12.74 5.48
CA ILE A 121 -13.84 14.03 6.16
C ILE A 121 -12.73 13.87 7.20
N LEU A 122 -12.84 12.86 8.07
CA LEU A 122 -11.85 12.62 9.13
C LEU A 122 -10.47 12.27 8.53
N PHE A 123 -10.45 11.53 7.42
CA PHE A 123 -9.20 11.18 6.74
C PHE A 123 -8.49 12.41 6.17
N ILE A 124 -9.23 13.29 5.49
CA ILE A 124 -8.70 14.54 4.94
C ILE A 124 -8.20 15.46 6.07
N LEU A 125 -8.97 15.60 7.14
CA LEU A 125 -8.57 16.39 8.30
C LEU A 125 -7.28 15.84 8.93
N GLY A 126 -7.18 14.52 9.11
CA GLY A 126 -5.98 13.88 9.65
C GLY A 126 -4.74 14.15 8.80
N LEU A 127 -4.83 13.97 7.49
CA LEU A 127 -3.73 14.28 6.56
C LEU A 127 -3.34 15.78 6.61
N THR A 128 -4.33 16.66 6.66
CA THR A 128 -4.11 18.11 6.74
C THR A 128 -3.36 18.49 8.00
N PHE A 129 -3.77 17.97 9.17
CA PHE A 129 -3.09 18.23 10.43
C PHE A 129 -1.64 17.76 10.42
N ILE A 130 -1.35 16.59 9.84
CA ILE A 130 0.03 16.10 9.75
C ILE A 130 0.89 17.02 8.86
N VAL A 131 0.35 17.49 7.74
CA VAL A 131 1.08 18.41 6.86
C VAL A 131 1.35 19.75 7.58
N ILE A 132 0.36 20.30 8.28
CA ILE A 132 0.53 21.56 9.03
C ILE A 132 1.55 21.39 10.17
N SER A 133 1.47 20.29 10.94
CA SER A 133 2.39 20.03 12.05
C SER A 133 3.84 19.80 11.62
N GLY A 134 4.05 19.31 10.41
CA GLY A 134 5.40 19.07 9.90
C GLY A 134 6.04 20.26 9.20
N GLY A 135 5.28 21.34 8.95
CA GLY A 135 5.79 22.58 8.38
C GLY A 135 6.23 23.63 9.41
N SER A 136 6.11 23.31 10.70
CA SER A 136 6.61 24.09 11.83
C SER A 136 7.90 23.49 12.36
#